data_252b9a7df908b18db11c066f5662056d
#
_entry.id   252b9a7df908b18db11c066f5662056d
#
_cell.length_a   1.000
_cell.length_b   1.000
_cell.length_c   1.000
_cell.angle_alpha   90.00
_cell.angle_beta   90.00
_cell.angle_gamma   90.00
#
_symmetry.space_group_name_H-M   'P 1'
#
loop_
_entity.id
_entity.type
_entity.pdbx_description
1 polymer ?
#
loop_
_entity_poly.entity_id
_entity_poly.type
_entity_poly.pdbx_seq_one_letter_code
_entity_poly.pdbx_strand_id
1 'polypeptide(L)'
;MPMDPNKALLVIQHQLKELDSIYQDTMEMSLNTVAGTERVAKWRVRTIALLTESVGEKAAQEFARLQPGMVFTNDLVEEFTDLVDCFRVPLKALGQQLSNAPQRPPDGAS
;
A
#
# COMPACT_ATOMS: atom_id res chain seq x y z
N MET A 1 9.84 2.05 20.85
CA MET A 1 10.71 1.04 20.21
C MET A 1 11.17 1.54 18.88
N PRO A 2 12.43 1.37 18.57
CA PRO A 2 12.88 1.71 17.24
C PRO A 2 12.24 0.79 16.21
N MET A 3 11.98 1.34 15.06
CA MET A 3 11.45 0.59 13.93
C MET A 3 12.52 -0.37 13.41
N ASP A 4 12.10 -1.60 13.11
CA ASP A 4 12.96 -2.55 12.42
C ASP A 4 12.71 -2.39 10.91
N PRO A 5 13.65 -1.83 10.14
CA PRO A 5 13.44 -1.62 8.70
C PRO A 5 13.17 -2.91 7.95
N ASN A 6 13.77 -4.02 8.35
CA ASN A 6 13.55 -5.29 7.67
C ASN A 6 12.13 -5.79 7.88
N LYS A 7 11.64 -5.69 9.12
CA LYS A 7 10.26 -6.06 9.42
C LYS A 7 9.28 -5.16 8.68
N ALA A 8 9.54 -3.86 8.68
CA ALA A 8 8.68 -2.90 7.99
C ALA A 8 8.62 -3.20 6.50
N LEU A 9 9.76 -3.50 5.87
CA LEU A 9 9.80 -3.87 4.45
C LEU A 9 9.02 -5.13 4.15
N LEU A 10 9.13 -6.15 5.01
CA LEU A 10 8.38 -7.38 4.81
C LEU A 10 6.88 -7.14 4.88
N VAL A 11 6.44 -6.31 5.82
CA VAL A 11 5.03 -5.94 5.93
C VAL A 11 4.55 -5.25 4.65
N ILE A 12 5.32 -4.27 4.17
CA ILE A 12 4.95 -3.53 2.97
C ILE A 12 4.90 -4.46 1.76
N GLN A 13 5.90 -5.32 1.60
CA GLN A 13 5.95 -6.26 0.48
C GLN A 13 4.76 -7.22 0.51
N HIS A 14 4.43 -7.71 1.70
CA HIS A 14 3.28 -8.60 1.86
C HIS A 14 1.97 -7.88 1.51
N GLN A 15 1.81 -6.65 1.96
CA GLN A 15 0.59 -5.89 1.69
C GLN A 15 0.47 -5.52 0.21
N LEU A 16 1.59 -5.21 -0.46
CA LEU A 16 1.58 -4.98 -1.90
C LEU A 16 1.18 -6.24 -2.66
N LYS A 17 1.71 -7.38 -2.24
CA LYS A 17 1.39 -8.65 -2.88
C LYS A 17 -0.09 -9.00 -2.69
N GLU A 18 -0.62 -8.75 -1.51
CA GLU A 18 -2.03 -8.98 -1.23
C GLU A 18 -2.91 -8.07 -2.10
N LEU A 19 -2.54 -6.81 -2.23
CA LEU A 19 -3.28 -5.88 -3.07
C LEU A 19 -3.28 -6.32 -4.54
N ASP A 20 -2.13 -6.77 -5.04
CA ASP A 20 -2.04 -7.28 -6.40
C ASP A 20 -2.92 -8.52 -6.59
N SER A 21 -3.01 -9.39 -5.59
CA SER A 21 -3.90 -10.56 -5.65
C SER A 21 -5.36 -10.13 -5.72
N ILE A 22 -5.75 -9.14 -4.94
CA ILE A 22 -7.12 -8.62 -4.99
C ILE A 22 -7.43 -8.06 -6.39
N TYR A 23 -6.49 -7.31 -6.93
CA TYR A 23 -6.65 -6.73 -8.25
C TYR A 23 -6.79 -7.80 -9.33
N GLN A 24 -5.89 -8.77 -9.33
CA GLN A 24 -5.92 -9.84 -10.34
C GLN A 24 -7.16 -10.71 -10.22
N ASP A 25 -7.55 -11.08 -9.00
CA ASP A 25 -8.76 -11.85 -8.77
C ASP A 25 -9.98 -11.11 -9.31
N THR A 26 -10.06 -9.82 -9.07
CA THR A 26 -11.18 -9.00 -9.54
C THR A 26 -11.21 -8.94 -11.06
N MET A 27 -10.05 -8.75 -11.69
CA MET A 27 -9.97 -8.58 -13.13
C MET A 27 -10.12 -9.88 -13.90
N GLU A 28 -9.59 -10.98 -13.37
CA GLU A 28 -9.53 -12.25 -14.11
C GLU A 28 -10.67 -13.19 -13.79
N MET A 29 -11.15 -13.15 -12.54
CA MET A 29 -12.10 -14.16 -12.08
C MET A 29 -13.55 -13.69 -12.20
N SER A 30 -13.84 -12.48 -11.80
CA SER A 30 -15.25 -12.08 -11.64
C SER A 30 -15.60 -10.78 -12.34
N LEU A 31 -14.63 -9.92 -12.59
CA LEU A 31 -14.87 -8.53 -13.02
C LEU A 31 -15.88 -7.82 -12.12
N ASN A 32 -16.03 -8.30 -10.89
CA ASN A 32 -16.93 -7.69 -9.94
C ASN A 32 -16.18 -6.61 -9.16
N THR A 33 -16.17 -5.40 -9.73
CA THR A 33 -15.43 -4.28 -9.14
C THR A 33 -16.03 -3.81 -7.83
N VAL A 34 -17.32 -4.06 -7.58
CA VAL A 34 -17.93 -3.73 -6.29
C VAL A 34 -17.33 -4.60 -5.20
N ALA A 35 -17.29 -5.91 -5.43
CA ALA A 35 -16.68 -6.83 -4.47
C ALA A 35 -15.18 -6.55 -4.31
N GLY A 36 -14.51 -6.25 -5.41
CA GLY A 36 -13.09 -5.88 -5.37
C GLY A 36 -12.84 -4.65 -4.52
N THR A 37 -13.68 -3.64 -4.69
CA THR A 37 -13.57 -2.40 -3.91
C THR A 37 -13.76 -2.67 -2.42
N GLU A 38 -14.69 -3.55 -2.05
CA GLU A 38 -14.88 -3.92 -0.66
C GLU A 38 -13.65 -4.65 -0.10
N ARG A 39 -13.04 -5.51 -0.89
CA ARG A 39 -11.82 -6.21 -0.49
C ARG A 39 -10.67 -5.22 -0.28
N VAL A 40 -10.54 -4.24 -1.17
CA VAL A 40 -9.53 -3.19 -1.03
C VAL A 40 -9.77 -2.38 0.24
N ALA A 41 -11.02 -2.05 0.54
CA ALA A 41 -11.35 -1.31 1.75
C ALA A 41 -10.93 -2.07 3.02
N LYS A 42 -11.18 -3.36 3.07
CA LYS A 42 -10.76 -4.20 4.20
C LYS A 42 -9.24 -4.33 4.26
N TRP A 43 -8.61 -4.51 3.13
CA TRP A 43 -7.15 -4.55 3.02
C TRP A 43 -6.54 -3.24 3.54
N ARG A 44 -7.16 -2.11 3.20
CA ARG A 44 -6.69 -0.79 3.63
C ARG A 44 -6.68 -0.67 5.15
N VAL A 45 -7.76 -1.11 5.80
CA VAL A 45 -7.85 -1.08 7.26
C VAL A 45 -6.74 -1.91 7.89
N ARG A 46 -6.53 -3.13 7.38
CA ARG A 46 -5.46 -4.00 7.88
C ARG A 46 -4.08 -3.37 7.66
N THR A 47 -3.89 -2.76 6.50
CA THR A 47 -2.61 -2.14 6.15
C THR A 47 -2.29 -0.98 7.07
N ILE A 48 -3.28 -0.14 7.38
CA ILE A 48 -3.10 0.97 8.31
C ILE A 48 -2.63 0.44 9.68
N ALA A 49 -3.27 -0.61 10.18
CA ALA A 49 -2.90 -1.19 11.46
C ALA A 49 -1.47 -1.75 11.43
N LEU A 50 -1.12 -2.45 10.36
CA LEU A 50 0.21 -3.02 10.19
C LEU A 50 1.28 -1.93 10.07
N LEU A 51 0.99 -0.87 9.35
CA LEU A 51 1.93 0.25 9.22
C LEU A 51 2.13 0.95 10.56
N THR A 52 1.06 1.09 11.34
CA THR A 52 1.16 1.70 12.66
C THR A 52 2.15 0.93 13.53
N GLU A 53 2.07 -0.39 13.51
CA GLU A 53 2.94 -1.24 14.32
C GLU A 53 4.37 -1.32 13.78
N SER A 54 4.52 -1.39 12.45
CA SER A 54 5.79 -1.77 11.83
C SER A 54 6.60 -0.58 11.37
N VAL A 55 5.96 0.52 10.98
CA VAL A 55 6.65 1.69 10.43
C VAL A 55 6.52 2.88 11.36
N GLY A 56 5.31 3.15 11.84
CA GLY A 56 5.05 4.24 12.74
C GLY A 56 3.72 4.91 12.43
N GLU A 57 3.27 5.68 13.38
CA GLU A 57 1.97 6.32 13.32
C GLU A 57 1.88 7.35 12.19
N LYS A 58 2.97 8.10 11.96
CA LYS A 58 2.98 9.12 10.92
C LYS A 58 2.77 8.53 9.54
N ALA A 59 3.51 7.47 9.22
CA ALA A 59 3.36 6.80 7.93
C ALA A 59 1.97 6.21 7.77
N ALA A 60 1.43 5.63 8.85
CA ALA A 60 0.10 5.06 8.83
C ALA A 60 -0.97 6.13 8.60
N GLN A 61 -0.82 7.29 9.23
CA GLN A 61 -1.77 8.39 9.05
C GLN A 61 -1.71 8.95 7.63
N GLU A 62 -0.52 9.08 7.08
CA GLU A 62 -0.36 9.54 5.69
C GLU A 62 -1.03 8.57 4.73
N PHE A 63 -0.84 7.26 4.96
CA PHE A 63 -1.49 6.25 4.14
C PHE A 63 -3.01 6.32 4.29
N ALA A 64 -3.50 6.52 5.51
CA ALA A 64 -4.94 6.58 5.78
C ALA A 64 -5.63 7.76 5.10
N ARG A 65 -4.88 8.80 4.75
CA ARG A 65 -5.43 9.98 4.07
C ARG A 65 -5.50 9.84 2.56
N LEU A 66 -4.93 8.77 2.02
CA LEU A 66 -4.94 8.57 0.57
C LEU A 66 -6.36 8.38 0.07
N GLN A 67 -6.68 9.07 -1.01
CA GLN A 67 -7.96 8.96 -1.68
C GLN A 67 -7.74 8.98 -3.17
N PRO A 68 -8.52 8.19 -3.94
CA PRO A 68 -8.43 8.25 -5.39
C PRO A 68 -8.83 9.63 -5.86
N GLY A 69 -8.17 10.10 -6.90
CA GLY A 69 -8.52 11.36 -7.53
C GLY A 69 -9.88 11.28 -8.19
N MET A 70 -10.38 12.44 -8.61
CA MET A 70 -11.62 12.45 -9.39
C MET A 70 -11.38 11.78 -10.73
N VAL A 71 -12.23 10.83 -11.04
CA VAL A 71 -12.13 10.09 -12.29
C VAL A 71 -13.38 10.39 -13.12
N PHE A 72 -13.17 10.93 -14.28
CA PHE A 72 -14.28 11.22 -15.19
C PHE A 72 -14.37 10.11 -16.23
N THR A 73 -14.78 8.95 -15.79
CA THR A 73 -14.91 7.79 -16.65
C THR A 73 -16.15 6.99 -16.28
N ASN A 74 -16.75 6.35 -17.26
CA ASN A 74 -17.82 5.40 -17.03
C ASN A 74 -17.31 3.96 -16.99
N ASP A 75 -16.00 3.79 -17.08
CA ASP A 75 -15.38 2.48 -17.09
C ASP A 75 -15.05 2.06 -15.65
N LEU A 76 -15.82 1.11 -15.14
CA LEU A 76 -15.65 0.60 -13.78
C LEU A 76 -14.30 -0.09 -13.58
N VAL A 77 -13.78 -0.70 -14.64
CA VAL A 77 -12.46 -1.35 -14.59
C VAL A 77 -11.37 -0.31 -14.42
N GLU A 78 -11.44 0.77 -15.19
CA GLU A 78 -10.47 1.86 -15.08
C GLU A 78 -10.56 2.51 -13.70
N GLU A 79 -11.77 2.72 -13.20
CA GLU A 79 -12.00 3.31 -11.89
C GLU A 79 -11.41 2.44 -10.79
N PHE A 80 -11.59 1.12 -10.89
CA PHE A 80 -11.03 0.17 -9.93
C PHE A 80 -9.50 0.15 -10.00
N THR A 81 -8.94 0.20 -11.20
CA THR A 81 -7.49 0.26 -11.40
C THR A 81 -6.91 1.52 -10.74
N ASP A 82 -7.59 2.65 -10.90
CA ASP A 82 -7.14 3.91 -10.27
C ASP A 82 -7.20 3.82 -8.75
N LEU A 83 -8.24 3.17 -8.21
CA LEU A 83 -8.35 2.96 -6.78
C LEU A 83 -7.17 2.14 -6.24
N VAL A 84 -6.85 1.05 -6.92
CA VAL A 84 -5.73 0.19 -6.51
C VAL A 84 -4.41 0.95 -6.58
N ASP A 85 -4.19 1.70 -7.66
CA ASP A 85 -2.95 2.47 -7.83
C ASP A 85 -2.82 3.58 -6.80
N CYS A 86 -3.93 4.15 -6.37
CA CYS A 86 -3.95 5.18 -5.33
C CYS A 86 -3.25 4.71 -4.05
N PHE A 87 -3.34 3.42 -3.74
CA PHE A 87 -2.68 2.84 -2.57
C PHE A 87 -1.36 2.18 -2.91
N ARG A 88 -1.27 1.55 -4.08
CA ARG A 88 -0.08 0.81 -4.49
C ARG A 88 1.13 1.73 -4.66
N VAL A 89 0.95 2.84 -5.36
CA VAL A 89 2.07 3.73 -5.69
C VAL A 89 2.71 4.33 -4.43
N PRO A 90 1.94 4.95 -3.51
CA PRO A 90 2.58 5.47 -2.29
C PRO A 90 3.16 4.40 -1.39
N LEU A 91 2.51 3.23 -1.31
CA LEU A 91 3.02 2.15 -0.47
C LEU A 91 4.33 1.60 -1.02
N LYS A 92 4.42 1.47 -2.34
CA LYS A 92 5.66 1.06 -3.01
C LYS A 92 6.77 2.10 -2.77
N ALA A 93 6.43 3.39 -2.85
CA ALA A 93 7.38 4.46 -2.59
C ALA A 93 7.89 4.41 -1.15
N LEU A 94 7.01 4.14 -0.19
CA LEU A 94 7.41 3.98 1.21
C LEU A 94 8.38 2.82 1.37
N GLY A 95 8.12 1.69 0.72
CA GLY A 95 9.02 0.56 0.74
C GLY A 95 10.38 0.90 0.17
N GLN A 96 10.42 1.66 -0.91
CA GLN A 96 11.67 2.11 -1.51
C GLN A 96 12.44 3.05 -0.58
N GLN A 97 11.75 3.96 0.10
CA GLN A 97 12.37 4.84 1.08
C GLN A 97 13.03 4.05 2.20
N LEU A 98 12.34 3.05 2.73
CA LEU A 98 12.89 2.22 3.79
C LEU A 98 14.06 1.38 3.31
N SER A 99 13.99 0.89 2.07
CA SER A 99 15.07 0.09 1.47
C SER A 99 16.31 0.94 1.22
N ASN A 100 16.14 2.20 0.88
CA ASN A 100 17.24 3.11 0.55
C ASN A 100 17.70 3.94 1.74
N ALA A 101 17.02 3.85 2.88
CA ALA A 101 17.40 4.61 4.06
C ALA A 101 18.78 4.17 4.55
N PRO A 102 19.61 5.10 5.03
CA PRO A 102 20.90 4.71 5.61
C PRO A 102 20.69 3.77 6.78
N GLN A 103 21.32 2.63 6.68
CA GLN A 103 21.21 1.66 7.76
C GLN A 103 22.23 1.90 8.81
N ARG A 104 23.01 2.74 8.61
CA ARG A 104 23.95 2.97 9.43
C ARG A 104 24.55 4.10 9.26
N PRO A 105 24.88 4.37 9.69
CA PRO A 105 25.27 5.41 9.40
C PRO A 105 26.36 5.58 8.78
N PRO A 106 26.49 5.94 8.35
CA PRO A 106 27.47 6.02 7.63
C PRO A 106 28.64 6.55 8.07
N ASP A 107 28.81 6.46 8.35
CA ASP A 107 29.50 6.76 8.46
C ASP A 107 30.03 6.96 8.25
N GLY A 108 30.17 7.02 8.49
CA GLY A 108 30.45 7.31 8.15
C GLY A 108 30.65 7.07 7.37
N ALA A 109 30.60 6.92 7.07
CA ALA A 109 30.52 6.82 6.52
C ALA A 109 30.37 6.90 6.02
N SER A 110 30.48 6.93 5.96
CA SER A 110 30.23 7.18 5.61
C SER A 110 30.31 7.25 5.51
#